data_a2fe47ff82733968f4de85ace3d00136
#
_entry.id   a2fe47ff82733968f4de85ace3d00136
#
_cell.length_a   1.000
_cell.length_b   1.000
_cell.length_c   1.000
_cell.angle_alpha   90.00
_cell.angle_beta   90.00
_cell.angle_gamma   90.00
#
_symmetry.space_group_name_H-M   'P 1'
#
loop_
_entity.id
_entity.type
_entity.pdbx_description
1 polymer ?
#
loop_
_entity_poly.entity_id
_entity_poly.type
_entity_poly.pdbx_seq_one_letter_code
_entity_poly.pdbx_strand_id
1 'polypeptide(L)'
;HEKGIAVHAWVNPMRITTGALDKNALSRKNPAVKNPELTVEYGGELYYNLGLPEVRELAASVCAELAENYDIQGIIFDDYFYPYPIEGQDFDDSAAYEKYGGEYSDLGDFRRASCTELARSCMKAIKDKKPDCLFGIAPFGIWQNDDGQNNGSATRGFEAYKSLYCDVLDMARTGALDYLAPQIYWQLSSEAAPY
;
A
#
# COMPACT_ATOMS: atom_id res chain seq x y z
N HIS A 1 -24.55 -10.50 3.15
CA HIS A 1 -24.62 -11.50 4.24
C HIS A 1 -25.76 -12.50 4.07
N GLU A 2 -26.97 -12.08 3.66
CA GLU A 2 -28.12 -13.01 3.44
C GLU A 2 -27.83 -14.17 2.45
N LYS A 3 -26.83 -14.01 1.58
CA LYS A 3 -26.38 -15.03 0.60
C LYS A 3 -25.15 -15.81 1.05
N GLY A 4 -24.67 -15.64 2.27
CA GLY A 4 -23.46 -16.28 2.77
C GLY A 4 -22.15 -15.77 2.12
N ILE A 5 -22.18 -14.56 1.52
CA ILE A 5 -21.01 -13.94 0.88
C ILE A 5 -20.28 -13.10 1.91
N ALA A 6 -18.98 -13.33 2.06
CA ALA A 6 -18.09 -12.48 2.86
C ALA A 6 -17.87 -11.13 2.13
N VAL A 7 -17.93 -10.03 2.90
CA VAL A 7 -17.73 -8.69 2.39
C VAL A 7 -16.41 -8.14 2.94
N HIS A 8 -15.51 -7.73 2.03
CA HIS A 8 -14.28 -7.05 2.39
C HIS A 8 -14.33 -5.59 1.95
N ALA A 9 -13.91 -4.67 2.82
CA ALA A 9 -13.75 -3.28 2.48
C ALA A 9 -12.48 -3.10 1.66
N TRP A 10 -12.60 -2.55 0.45
CA TRP A 10 -11.45 -2.21 -0.40
C TRP A 10 -10.97 -0.80 -0.06
N VAL A 11 -9.71 -0.67 0.33
CA VAL A 11 -9.10 0.59 0.78
C VAL A 11 -7.83 0.85 0.00
N ASN A 12 -7.67 2.08 -0.51
CA ASN A 12 -6.38 2.59 -0.94
C ASN A 12 -5.77 3.38 0.23
N PRO A 13 -4.63 2.96 0.79
CA PRO A 13 -4.10 3.56 2.02
C PRO A 13 -3.34 4.87 1.80
N MET A 14 -3.02 5.23 0.55
CA MET A 14 -2.08 6.31 0.28
C MET A 14 -2.68 7.46 -0.55
N ARG A 15 -3.54 7.15 -1.53
CA ARG A 15 -4.09 8.15 -2.44
C ARG A 15 -5.18 8.99 -1.79
N ILE A 16 -5.06 10.31 -1.86
CA ILE A 16 -6.01 11.27 -1.29
C ILE A 16 -6.97 11.78 -2.36
N THR A 17 -6.46 12.06 -3.57
CA THR A 17 -7.27 12.55 -4.69
C THR A 17 -7.19 11.60 -5.88
N THR A 18 -8.16 11.70 -6.79
CA THR A 18 -8.19 10.99 -8.07
C THR A 18 -8.42 12.00 -9.19
N GLY A 19 -7.59 11.91 -10.23
CA GLY A 19 -7.62 12.88 -11.34
C GLY A 19 -6.93 14.21 -10.99
N ALA A 20 -7.23 15.26 -11.71
CA ALA A 20 -6.59 16.55 -11.50
C ALA A 20 -6.79 17.06 -10.07
N LEU A 21 -5.70 17.47 -9.45
CA LEU A 21 -5.71 17.98 -8.07
C LEU A 21 -6.49 19.29 -8.00
N ASP A 22 -7.65 19.25 -7.36
CA ASP A 22 -8.35 20.42 -6.84
C ASP A 22 -8.36 20.38 -5.31
N LYS A 23 -7.41 21.06 -4.69
CA LYS A 23 -7.30 21.15 -3.23
C LYS A 23 -8.56 21.76 -2.58
N ASN A 24 -9.31 22.58 -3.33
CA ASN A 24 -10.53 23.21 -2.83
C ASN A 24 -11.72 22.23 -2.80
N ALA A 25 -11.66 21.12 -3.53
CA ALA A 25 -12.67 20.08 -3.50
C ALA A 25 -12.58 19.21 -2.23
N LEU A 26 -11.45 19.23 -1.52
CA LEU A 26 -11.28 18.49 -0.29
C LEU A 26 -12.04 19.16 0.87
N SER A 27 -12.74 18.34 1.65
CA SER A 27 -13.37 18.81 2.87
C SER A 27 -12.36 19.44 3.84
N ARG A 28 -12.70 20.55 4.48
CA ARG A 28 -11.87 21.17 5.54
C ARG A 28 -11.63 20.24 6.74
N LYS A 29 -12.41 19.16 6.86
CA LYS A 29 -12.22 18.12 7.88
C LYS A 29 -11.24 17.03 7.46
N ASN A 30 -10.87 16.98 6.16
CA ASN A 30 -9.94 15.99 5.66
C ASN A 30 -8.58 16.12 6.39
N PRO A 31 -7.99 15.02 6.88
CA PRO A 31 -6.68 15.05 7.55
C PRO A 31 -5.59 15.68 6.69
N ALA A 32 -5.58 15.47 5.38
CA ALA A 32 -4.62 16.06 4.45
C ALA A 32 -4.73 17.59 4.35
N VAL A 33 -5.93 18.15 4.55
CA VAL A 33 -6.13 19.63 4.58
C VAL A 33 -5.69 20.23 5.91
N LYS A 34 -5.86 19.48 7.00
CA LYS A 34 -5.46 19.93 8.34
C LYS A 34 -3.94 19.82 8.56
N ASN A 35 -3.32 18.83 7.94
CA ASN A 35 -1.91 18.47 8.13
C ASN A 35 -1.26 18.27 6.75
N PRO A 36 -1.08 19.34 5.96
CA PRO A 36 -0.53 19.26 4.60
C PRO A 36 0.90 18.71 4.57
N GLU A 37 1.64 18.80 5.68
CA GLU A 37 2.98 18.22 5.85
C GLU A 37 3.00 16.68 5.80
N LEU A 38 1.85 16.04 5.94
CA LEU A 38 1.72 14.58 5.79
C LEU A 38 1.56 14.13 4.34
N THR A 39 1.57 15.08 3.38
CA THR A 39 1.19 14.80 2.00
C THR A 39 2.30 15.13 1.01
N VAL A 40 2.26 14.47 -0.15
CA VAL A 40 3.12 14.70 -1.31
C VAL A 40 2.25 14.88 -2.54
N GLU A 41 2.54 15.92 -3.33
CA GLU A 41 1.97 16.09 -4.66
C GLU A 41 2.82 15.32 -5.68
N TYR A 42 2.17 14.47 -6.47
CA TYR A 42 2.83 13.68 -7.49
C TYR A 42 1.87 13.38 -8.64
N GLY A 43 2.31 13.60 -9.88
CA GLY A 43 1.48 13.34 -11.08
C GLY A 43 0.19 14.15 -11.15
N GLY A 44 0.13 15.31 -10.47
CA GLY A 44 -1.09 16.13 -10.38
C GLY A 44 -2.13 15.58 -9.41
N GLU A 45 -1.77 14.62 -8.57
CA GLU A 45 -2.59 14.05 -7.49
C GLU A 45 -1.93 14.27 -6.13
N LEU A 46 -2.70 14.10 -5.07
CA LEU A 46 -2.22 14.20 -3.69
C LEU A 46 -2.19 12.82 -3.04
N TYR A 47 -1.09 12.53 -2.38
CA TYR A 47 -0.83 11.27 -1.68
C TYR A 47 -0.40 11.51 -0.24
N TYR A 48 -0.65 10.56 0.64
CA TYR A 48 -0.03 10.53 1.96
C TYR A 48 1.42 10.02 1.85
N ASN A 49 2.32 10.57 2.68
CA ASN A 49 3.71 10.14 2.76
C ASN A 49 3.86 8.97 3.74
N LEU A 50 3.94 7.73 3.25
CA LEU A 50 4.07 6.52 4.07
C LEU A 50 5.37 6.46 4.90
N GLY A 51 6.38 7.23 4.53
CA GLY A 51 7.61 7.38 5.32
C GLY A 51 7.38 7.99 6.69
N LEU A 52 6.24 8.67 6.89
CA LEU A 52 5.87 9.31 8.16
C LEU A 52 5.10 8.34 9.06
N PRO A 53 5.53 8.10 10.32
CA PRO A 53 4.80 7.28 11.28
C PRO A 53 3.35 7.73 11.48
N GLU A 54 3.10 9.03 11.52
CA GLU A 54 1.78 9.63 11.72
C GLU A 54 0.79 9.23 10.61
N VAL A 55 1.28 9.06 9.38
CA VAL A 55 0.47 8.58 8.25
C VAL A 55 0.09 7.11 8.44
N ARG A 56 1.03 6.27 8.87
CA ARG A 56 0.75 4.85 9.13
C ARG A 56 -0.23 4.67 10.28
N GLU A 57 -0.12 5.50 11.32
CA GLU A 57 -1.07 5.53 12.45
C GLU A 57 -2.47 5.99 12.00
N LEU A 58 -2.55 7.00 11.12
CA LEU A 58 -3.81 7.44 10.53
C LEU A 58 -4.49 6.30 9.76
N ALA A 59 -3.77 5.61 8.88
CA ALA A 59 -4.31 4.48 8.12
C ALA A 59 -4.75 3.33 9.04
N ALA A 60 -3.97 3.01 10.06
CA ALA A 60 -4.32 2.01 11.06
C ALA A 60 -5.60 2.38 11.83
N SER A 61 -5.77 3.67 12.17
CA SER A 61 -6.99 4.14 12.84
C SER A 61 -8.24 4.02 11.97
N VAL A 62 -8.12 4.27 10.66
CA VAL A 62 -9.22 4.08 9.70
C VAL A 62 -9.58 2.60 9.58
N CYS A 63 -8.58 1.72 9.50
CA CYS A 63 -8.82 0.27 9.46
C CYS A 63 -9.49 -0.23 10.74
N ALA A 64 -9.09 0.29 11.91
CA ALA A 64 -9.73 -0.03 13.19
C ALA A 64 -11.19 0.41 13.22
N GLU A 65 -11.48 1.64 12.73
CA GLU A 65 -12.84 2.15 12.63
C GLU A 65 -13.72 1.28 11.74
N LEU A 66 -13.21 0.88 10.55
CA LEU A 66 -13.92 0.00 9.64
C LEU A 66 -14.23 -1.36 10.28
N ALA A 67 -13.24 -1.97 10.94
CA ALA A 67 -13.43 -3.26 11.60
C ALA A 67 -14.43 -3.21 12.75
N GLU A 68 -14.44 -2.11 13.53
CA GLU A 68 -15.30 -1.95 14.71
C GLU A 68 -16.74 -1.60 14.35
N ASN A 69 -16.95 -0.72 13.36
CA ASN A 69 -18.26 -0.10 13.14
C ASN A 69 -19.05 -0.71 11.97
N TYR A 70 -18.44 -1.56 11.15
CA TYR A 70 -19.10 -2.12 9.97
C TYR A 70 -19.13 -3.65 10.01
N ASP A 71 -20.23 -4.22 9.47
CA ASP A 71 -20.39 -5.66 9.35
C ASP A 71 -19.63 -6.20 8.11
N ILE A 72 -18.30 -6.13 8.19
CA ILE A 72 -17.37 -6.65 7.17
C ILE A 72 -16.58 -7.84 7.74
N GLN A 73 -16.19 -8.78 6.87
CA GLN A 73 -15.39 -9.94 7.22
C GLN A 73 -13.91 -9.75 6.93
N GLY A 74 -13.58 -8.66 6.25
CA GLY A 74 -12.18 -8.33 5.96
C GLY A 74 -11.98 -6.93 5.43
N ILE A 75 -10.72 -6.54 5.37
CA ILE A 75 -10.23 -5.32 4.71
C ILE A 75 -9.16 -5.76 3.72
N ILE A 76 -9.17 -5.18 2.53
CA ILE A 76 -8.18 -5.45 1.49
C ILE A 76 -7.60 -4.14 0.97
N PHE A 77 -6.27 -4.06 0.92
CA PHE A 77 -5.58 -2.97 0.23
C PHE A 77 -5.35 -3.34 -1.23
N ASP A 78 -5.35 -2.35 -2.11
CA ASP A 78 -4.96 -2.49 -3.51
C ASP A 78 -3.43 -2.49 -3.69
N ASP A 79 -2.95 -2.35 -4.92
CA ASP A 79 -1.52 -2.34 -5.27
C ASP A 79 -0.84 -0.97 -5.13
N TYR A 80 -1.60 0.07 -4.80
CA TYR A 80 -1.11 1.45 -4.72
C TYR A 80 -0.53 1.79 -3.34
N PHE A 81 0.63 1.23 -3.01
CA PHE A 81 1.42 1.68 -1.87
C PHE A 81 2.15 2.97 -2.21
N TYR A 82 3.07 2.94 -3.17
CA TYR A 82 3.57 4.14 -3.83
C TYR A 82 2.92 4.29 -5.20
N PRO A 83 2.76 5.52 -5.72
CA PRO A 83 2.16 5.71 -7.04
C PRO A 83 3.03 5.11 -8.14
N TYR A 84 2.39 4.77 -9.25
CA TYR A 84 3.11 4.31 -10.46
C TYR A 84 4.11 5.37 -10.89
N PRO A 85 5.35 4.98 -11.25
CA PRO A 85 6.39 5.92 -11.65
C PRO A 85 5.98 6.72 -12.90
N ILE A 86 6.24 8.02 -12.87
CA ILE A 86 6.04 8.94 -13.99
C ILE A 86 7.42 9.41 -14.44
N GLU A 87 7.71 9.27 -15.74
CA GLU A 87 9.00 9.68 -16.30
C GLU A 87 9.29 11.16 -16.02
N GLY A 88 10.49 11.43 -15.47
CA GLY A 88 10.92 12.78 -15.11
C GLY A 88 10.28 13.37 -13.86
N GLN A 89 9.57 12.58 -13.07
CA GLN A 89 9.04 12.99 -11.76
C GLN A 89 9.49 12.06 -10.66
N ASP A 90 9.88 12.62 -9.53
CA ASP A 90 10.18 11.89 -8.31
C ASP A 90 9.07 12.10 -7.28
N PHE A 91 8.75 11.05 -6.52
CA PHE A 91 7.90 11.17 -5.36
C PHE A 91 8.73 11.75 -4.21
N ASP A 92 8.45 13.01 -3.81
CA ASP A 92 9.27 13.74 -2.84
C ASP A 92 8.91 13.37 -1.40
N ASP A 93 9.50 12.30 -0.93
CA ASP A 93 9.50 11.87 0.47
C ASP A 93 10.87 12.05 1.15
N SER A 94 11.74 12.86 0.56
CA SER A 94 13.12 13.09 0.98
C SER A 94 13.25 13.53 2.45
N ALA A 95 12.38 14.43 2.92
CA ALA A 95 12.38 14.88 4.31
C ALA A 95 12.03 13.74 5.30
N ALA A 96 11.15 12.82 4.92
CA ALA A 96 10.86 11.65 5.74
C ALA A 96 12.06 10.69 5.76
N TYR A 97 12.71 10.48 4.62
CA TYR A 97 13.91 9.65 4.54
C TYR A 97 15.07 10.23 5.33
N GLU A 98 15.31 11.54 5.25
CA GLU A 98 16.34 12.22 6.05
C GLU A 98 16.11 12.02 7.56
N LYS A 99 14.85 12.09 8.00
CA LYS A 99 14.50 11.99 9.41
C LYS A 99 14.47 10.56 9.95
N TYR A 100 14.00 9.61 9.15
CA TYR A 100 13.71 8.24 9.60
C TYR A 100 14.46 7.15 8.83
N GLY A 101 15.22 7.51 7.79
CA GLY A 101 15.87 6.57 6.87
C GLY A 101 17.23 6.04 7.33
N GLY A 102 17.78 6.54 8.43
CA GLY A 102 19.19 6.29 8.81
C GLY A 102 19.61 4.86 9.07
N GLU A 103 18.67 3.92 9.22
CA GLU A 103 18.95 2.49 9.41
C GLU A 103 18.86 1.69 8.10
N TYR A 104 18.42 2.31 6.99
CA TYR A 104 18.19 1.65 5.71
C TYR A 104 19.32 1.90 4.73
N SER A 105 19.58 0.92 3.86
CA SER A 105 20.69 0.97 2.91
C SER A 105 20.48 2.05 1.84
N ASP A 106 19.23 2.28 1.46
CA ASP A 106 18.83 3.28 0.46
C ASP A 106 17.36 3.70 0.64
N LEU A 107 16.92 4.66 -0.16
CA LEU A 107 15.55 5.16 -0.16
C LEU A 107 14.53 4.06 -0.52
N GLY A 108 14.89 3.12 -1.41
CA GLY A 108 14.02 2.02 -1.79
C GLY A 108 13.75 1.06 -0.63
N ASP A 109 14.78 0.72 0.15
CA ASP A 109 14.66 -0.09 1.36
C ASP A 109 13.79 0.61 2.42
N PHE A 110 13.98 1.90 2.63
CA PHE A 110 13.15 2.71 3.51
C PHE A 110 11.66 2.69 3.10
N ARG A 111 11.39 2.86 1.80
CA ARG A 111 10.02 2.82 1.25
C ARG A 111 9.38 1.44 1.44
N ARG A 112 10.11 0.36 1.16
CA ARG A 112 9.62 -1.02 1.38
C ARG A 112 9.32 -1.29 2.84
N ALA A 113 10.23 -0.92 3.73
CA ALA A 113 10.01 -1.04 5.17
C ALA A 113 8.81 -0.22 5.64
N SER A 114 8.61 1.00 5.12
CA SER A 114 7.45 1.84 5.43
C SER A 114 6.14 1.20 5.00
N CYS A 115 6.11 0.52 3.83
CA CYS A 115 4.95 -0.25 3.38
C CYS A 115 4.68 -1.45 4.30
N THR A 116 5.71 -2.19 4.70
CA THR A 116 5.56 -3.33 5.63
C THR A 116 5.06 -2.87 7.00
N GLU A 117 5.59 -1.76 7.54
CA GLU A 117 5.13 -1.20 8.81
C GLU A 117 3.70 -0.67 8.74
N LEU A 118 3.28 -0.08 7.62
CA LEU A 118 1.87 0.26 7.38
C LEU A 118 0.98 -0.98 7.50
N ALA A 119 1.32 -2.05 6.77
CA ALA A 119 0.54 -3.29 6.79
C ALA A 119 0.47 -3.89 8.20
N ARG A 120 1.61 -3.95 8.92
CA ARG A 120 1.69 -4.45 10.29
C ARG A 120 0.83 -3.63 11.27
N SER A 121 0.89 -2.30 11.16
CA SER A 121 0.10 -1.40 12.00
C SER A 121 -1.40 -1.56 11.75
N CYS A 122 -1.81 -1.67 10.48
CA CYS A 122 -3.20 -1.92 10.11
C CYS A 122 -3.67 -3.30 10.58
N MET A 123 -2.89 -4.36 10.35
CA MET A 123 -3.19 -5.71 10.82
C MET A 123 -3.44 -5.73 12.33
N LYS A 124 -2.51 -5.14 13.10
CA LYS A 124 -2.66 -5.04 14.56
C LYS A 124 -3.93 -4.30 14.94
N ALA A 125 -4.18 -3.14 14.35
CA ALA A 125 -5.34 -2.31 14.69
C ALA A 125 -6.68 -3.00 14.37
N ILE A 126 -6.74 -3.74 13.26
CA ILE A 126 -7.90 -4.56 12.89
C ILE A 126 -8.13 -5.66 13.91
N LYS A 127 -7.08 -6.44 14.24
CA LYS A 127 -7.20 -7.58 15.17
C LYS A 127 -7.51 -7.15 16.59
N ASP A 128 -7.03 -6.00 17.03
CA ASP A 128 -7.37 -5.42 18.34
C ASP A 128 -8.87 -5.10 18.47
N LYS A 129 -9.56 -4.79 17.34
CA LYS A 129 -10.99 -4.46 17.31
C LYS A 129 -11.88 -5.67 16.95
N LYS A 130 -11.47 -6.44 15.98
CA LYS A 130 -12.23 -7.59 15.45
C LYS A 130 -11.28 -8.71 15.07
N PRO A 131 -10.93 -9.62 16.00
CA PRO A 131 -9.92 -10.66 15.79
C PRO A 131 -10.17 -11.54 14.55
N ASP A 132 -11.43 -11.79 14.20
CA ASP A 132 -11.82 -12.62 13.06
C ASP A 132 -11.89 -11.84 11.74
N CYS A 133 -11.73 -10.52 11.75
CA CYS A 133 -11.69 -9.71 10.52
C CYS A 133 -10.37 -9.95 9.80
N LEU A 134 -10.43 -10.40 8.55
CA LEU A 134 -9.26 -10.70 7.74
C LEU A 134 -8.66 -9.41 7.18
N PHE A 135 -7.33 -9.37 7.09
CA PHE A 135 -6.61 -8.31 6.40
C PHE A 135 -5.79 -8.88 5.26
N GLY A 136 -5.97 -8.34 4.07
CA GLY A 136 -5.27 -8.79 2.87
C GLY A 136 -4.80 -7.66 1.98
N ILE A 137 -3.98 -8.02 1.00
CA ILE A 137 -3.46 -7.12 -0.02
C ILE A 137 -3.67 -7.74 -1.39
N ALA A 138 -4.13 -6.93 -2.36
CA ALA A 138 -4.20 -7.27 -3.77
C ALA A 138 -3.03 -6.59 -4.51
N PRO A 139 -1.80 -7.12 -4.42
CA PRO A 139 -0.62 -6.49 -4.99
C PRO A 139 -0.61 -6.63 -6.50
N PHE A 140 0.24 -5.83 -7.18
CA PHE A 140 0.57 -6.05 -8.59
C PHE A 140 1.06 -7.49 -8.79
N GLY A 141 0.64 -8.13 -9.88
CA GLY A 141 0.79 -9.57 -10.07
C GLY A 141 2.22 -10.08 -10.21
N ILE A 142 3.16 -9.26 -10.69
CA ILE A 142 4.59 -9.56 -10.68
C ILE A 142 5.21 -8.94 -9.43
N TRP A 143 5.67 -9.78 -8.49
CA TRP A 143 6.37 -9.28 -7.31
C TRP A 143 7.73 -8.71 -7.69
N GLN A 144 8.60 -9.53 -8.27
CA GLN A 144 9.96 -9.17 -8.73
C GLN A 144 10.36 -10.03 -9.92
N ASN A 145 10.96 -9.43 -10.93
CA ASN A 145 11.56 -10.18 -12.04
C ASN A 145 12.89 -10.82 -11.59
N ASP A 146 13.17 -12.01 -12.10
CA ASP A 146 14.46 -12.67 -11.90
C ASP A 146 15.58 -11.91 -12.65
N ASP A 147 16.62 -11.52 -11.94
CA ASP A 147 17.84 -10.89 -12.48
C ASP A 147 19.07 -11.82 -12.40
N GLY A 148 18.85 -13.10 -12.06
CA GLY A 148 19.90 -14.11 -11.91
C GLY A 148 20.62 -14.09 -10.56
N GLN A 149 20.28 -13.16 -9.66
CA GLN A 149 20.87 -13.03 -8.32
C GLN A 149 19.81 -12.94 -7.21
N ASN A 150 18.57 -12.66 -7.56
CA ASN A 150 17.43 -12.57 -6.63
C ASN A 150 16.56 -13.83 -6.69
N ASN A 151 15.50 -13.86 -5.89
CA ASN A 151 14.49 -14.91 -5.88
C ASN A 151 13.24 -14.54 -6.70
N GLY A 152 13.39 -13.69 -7.70
CA GLY A 152 12.31 -13.23 -8.57
C GLY A 152 11.75 -14.33 -9.46
N SER A 153 10.63 -14.05 -10.10
CA SER A 153 10.00 -14.93 -11.08
C SER A 153 10.62 -14.75 -12.46
N ALA A 154 10.53 -15.78 -13.31
CA ALA A 154 10.93 -15.72 -14.72
C ALA A 154 9.95 -14.84 -15.54
N THR A 155 9.72 -13.63 -15.07
CA THR A 155 8.81 -12.62 -15.63
C THR A 155 9.58 -11.45 -16.22
N ARG A 156 8.92 -10.66 -17.06
CA ARG A 156 9.45 -9.44 -17.66
C ARG A 156 8.38 -8.37 -17.65
N GLY A 157 8.66 -7.23 -17.07
CA GLY A 157 7.74 -6.11 -17.04
C GLY A 157 7.78 -5.35 -15.73
N PHE A 158 6.72 -4.57 -15.50
CA PHE A 158 6.55 -3.82 -14.28
C PHE A 158 6.46 -4.75 -13.07
N GLU A 159 7.09 -4.38 -11.95
CA GLU A 159 7.17 -5.21 -10.76
C GLU A 159 6.87 -4.42 -9.49
N ALA A 160 6.22 -5.07 -8.52
CA ALA A 160 5.81 -4.43 -7.28
C ALA A 160 6.98 -4.04 -6.38
N TYR A 161 7.99 -4.90 -6.27
CA TYR A 161 9.11 -4.74 -5.33
C TYR A 161 9.93 -3.47 -5.59
N LYS A 162 10.38 -3.24 -6.85
CA LYS A 162 11.22 -2.09 -7.19
C LYS A 162 10.41 -0.84 -7.52
N SER A 163 9.23 -1.00 -8.13
CA SER A 163 8.50 0.12 -8.70
C SER A 163 7.42 0.69 -7.76
N LEU A 164 6.78 -0.16 -6.96
CA LEU A 164 5.75 0.25 -5.99
C LEU A 164 6.23 0.10 -4.54
N TYR A 165 7.46 -0.35 -4.35
CA TYR A 165 8.07 -0.59 -3.03
C TYR A 165 7.23 -1.52 -2.14
N CYS A 166 6.50 -2.46 -2.77
CA CYS A 166 5.62 -3.40 -2.10
C CYS A 166 6.30 -4.78 -1.97
N ASP A 167 6.88 -5.05 -0.80
CA ASP A 167 7.47 -6.36 -0.48
C ASP A 167 6.46 -7.27 0.20
N VAL A 168 5.55 -7.83 -0.61
CA VAL A 168 4.50 -8.73 -0.10
C VAL A 168 5.05 -10.02 0.49
N LEU A 169 6.26 -10.45 0.10
CA LEU A 169 6.88 -11.64 0.68
C LEU A 169 7.34 -11.37 2.10
N ASP A 170 7.92 -10.20 2.39
CA ASP A 170 8.26 -9.80 3.75
C ASP A 170 7.00 -9.64 4.60
N MET A 171 5.96 -8.98 4.08
CA MET A 171 4.68 -8.83 4.76
C MET A 171 4.06 -10.19 5.13
N ALA A 172 4.09 -11.16 4.21
CA ALA A 172 3.58 -12.51 4.46
C ALA A 172 4.42 -13.28 5.49
N ARG A 173 5.76 -13.23 5.37
CA ARG A 173 6.67 -13.92 6.30
C ARG A 173 6.61 -13.37 7.73
N THR A 174 6.35 -12.08 7.86
CA THR A 174 6.29 -11.41 9.17
C THR A 174 4.90 -11.37 9.78
N GLY A 175 3.89 -11.95 9.09
CA GLY A 175 2.51 -11.98 9.58
C GLY A 175 1.81 -10.61 9.55
N ALA A 176 2.22 -9.73 8.66
CA ALA A 176 1.60 -8.41 8.50
C ALA A 176 0.28 -8.45 7.73
N LEU A 177 -0.15 -9.61 7.27
CA LEU A 177 -1.41 -9.84 6.55
C LEU A 177 -1.89 -11.30 6.72
N ASP A 178 -3.20 -11.53 6.49
CA ASP A 178 -3.80 -12.87 6.53
C ASP A 178 -3.81 -13.55 5.15
N TYR A 179 -3.90 -12.78 4.06
CA TYR A 179 -3.97 -13.33 2.71
C TYR A 179 -3.47 -12.36 1.63
N LEU A 180 -3.11 -12.93 0.48
CA LEU A 180 -2.75 -12.21 -0.74
C LEU A 180 -3.73 -12.53 -1.86
N ALA A 181 -4.09 -11.53 -2.66
CA ALA A 181 -4.90 -11.65 -3.87
C ALA A 181 -4.19 -10.96 -5.05
N PRO A 182 -3.09 -11.53 -5.60
CA PRO A 182 -2.31 -10.89 -6.64
C PRO A 182 -3.15 -10.56 -7.87
N GLN A 183 -2.96 -9.38 -8.44
CA GLN A 183 -3.67 -8.89 -9.62
C GLN A 183 -3.06 -9.48 -10.90
N ILE A 184 -3.45 -10.70 -11.21
CA ILE A 184 -2.97 -11.45 -12.39
C ILE A 184 -3.99 -11.30 -13.51
N TYR A 185 -3.94 -10.19 -14.25
CA TYR A 185 -4.90 -9.83 -15.28
C TYR A 185 -4.42 -10.14 -16.70
N TRP A 186 -3.63 -11.20 -16.87
CA TRP A 186 -3.13 -11.63 -18.17
C TRP A 186 -3.48 -13.09 -18.47
N GLN A 187 -3.30 -13.45 -19.74
CA GLN A 187 -3.61 -14.80 -20.22
C GLN A 187 -2.58 -15.82 -19.73
N LEU A 188 -2.99 -17.09 -19.58
CA LEU A 188 -2.09 -18.20 -19.23
C LEU A 188 -0.92 -18.38 -20.22
N SER A 189 -1.11 -17.94 -21.48
CA SER A 189 -0.12 -17.97 -22.54
C SER A 189 0.79 -16.74 -22.58
N SER A 190 0.77 -15.88 -21.55
CA SER A 190 1.64 -14.71 -21.51
C SER A 190 3.11 -15.11 -21.47
N GLU A 191 3.89 -14.70 -22.46
CA GLU A 191 5.35 -14.92 -22.48
C GLU A 191 6.10 -14.01 -21.50
N ALA A 192 5.53 -12.83 -21.19
CA ALA A 192 6.13 -11.88 -20.27
C ALA A 192 5.94 -12.23 -18.79
N ALA A 193 4.89 -12.98 -18.51
CA ALA A 193 4.53 -13.39 -17.15
C ALA A 193 3.94 -14.82 -17.20
N PRO A 194 4.77 -15.86 -17.39
CA PRO A 194 4.30 -17.24 -17.35
C PRO A 194 3.81 -17.62 -15.94
N TYR A 195 2.82 -18.50 -15.89
CA TYR A 195 2.31 -19.08 -14.65
C TYR A 195 3.22 -20.16 -14.11
#